data_5e9bb1052a792f5bd1e381acfd4b9cfe
#
_entry.id   5e9bb1052a792f5bd1e381acfd4b9cfe
#
_cell.length_a   1.000
_cell.length_b   1.000
_cell.length_c   1.000
_cell.angle_alpha   90.00
_cell.angle_beta   90.00
_cell.angle_gamma   90.00
#
_symmetry.space_group_name_H-M   'P 1'
#
loop_
_entity.id
_entity.type
_entity.pdbx_description
1 polymer ?
#
loop_
_entity_poly.entity_id
_entity_poly.type
_entity_poly.pdbx_seq_one_letter_code
_entity_poly.pdbx_strand_id
1 'polypeptide(L)'
;MKIVKWIISIVLGGLFLFSGYSKLIELDAFEVFLYRSSFLDFDFSSLLARFIIGMEWLIGIGLISRLKFKTSWFLAAITTLFFSVFLSFQLAAGNNENCFCFGELMDFSPLESLFKNAVIILLLLIIRPLNSLQFRFNVPIYGMVL
;
A
#
# COMPACT_ATOMS: atom_id res chain seq x y z
N MET A 1 0.68 24.74 -0.59
CA MET A 1 -0.18 23.58 -0.30
C MET A 1 -0.29 22.55 -1.42
N LYS A 2 -0.37 22.93 -2.71
CA LYS A 2 -0.46 21.96 -3.84
C LYS A 2 0.81 21.12 -3.99
N ILE A 3 1.99 21.75 -3.90
CA ILE A 3 3.30 21.09 -4.01
C ILE A 3 3.50 20.07 -2.89
N VAL A 4 3.14 20.42 -1.65
CA VAL A 4 3.25 19.52 -0.50
C VAL A 4 2.40 18.26 -0.69
N LYS A 5 1.15 18.42 -1.15
CA LYS A 5 0.29 17.27 -1.45
C LYS A 5 0.83 16.39 -2.58
N TRP A 6 1.49 17.00 -3.55
CA TRP A 6 2.12 16.27 -4.64
C TRP A 6 3.33 15.46 -4.14
N ILE A 7 4.19 16.07 -3.33
CA ILE A 7 5.34 15.38 -2.70
C ILE A 7 4.86 14.22 -1.83
N ILE A 8 3.86 14.44 -0.97
CA ILE A 8 3.28 13.38 -0.12
C ILE A 8 2.74 12.23 -0.98
N SER A 9 2.07 12.54 -2.09
CA SER A 9 1.53 11.53 -3.00
C SER A 9 2.64 10.67 -3.63
N ILE A 10 3.76 11.28 -4.03
CA ILE A 10 4.93 10.56 -4.56
C ILE A 10 5.57 9.69 -3.48
N VAL A 11 5.75 10.22 -2.28
CA VAL A 11 6.34 9.48 -1.16
C VAL A 11 5.48 8.27 -0.80
N LEU A 12 4.17 8.46 -0.67
CA LEU A 12 3.24 7.35 -0.39
C LEU A 12 3.23 6.33 -1.53
N GLY A 13 3.19 6.78 -2.78
CA GLY A 13 3.25 5.88 -3.92
C GLY A 13 4.56 5.08 -3.97
N GLY A 14 5.69 5.72 -3.67
CA GLY A 14 6.99 5.06 -3.54
C GLY A 14 7.01 4.02 -2.41
N LEU A 15 6.41 4.31 -1.27
CA LEU A 15 6.29 3.37 -0.15
C LEU A 15 5.47 2.12 -0.54
N PHE A 16 4.36 2.28 -1.27
CA PHE A 16 3.57 1.15 -1.76
C PHE A 16 4.34 0.32 -2.78
N LEU A 17 5.06 0.95 -3.72
CA LEU A 17 5.90 0.24 -4.68
C LEU A 17 7.03 -0.53 -4.00
N PHE A 18 7.69 0.08 -3.02
CA PHE A 18 8.75 -0.56 -2.24
C PHE A 18 8.20 -1.74 -1.42
N SER A 19 7.03 -1.59 -0.80
CA SER A 19 6.36 -2.66 -0.06
C SER A 19 6.03 -3.86 -0.96
N GLY A 20 5.46 -3.60 -2.14
CA GLY A 20 5.17 -4.65 -3.12
C GLY A 20 6.43 -5.32 -3.68
N TYR A 21 7.48 -4.54 -3.93
CA TYR A 21 8.76 -5.06 -4.40
C TYR A 21 9.43 -5.96 -3.36
N SER A 22 9.46 -5.56 -2.10
CA SER A 22 10.03 -6.36 -1.00
C SER A 22 9.33 -7.70 -0.85
N LYS A 23 7.99 -7.71 -0.90
CA LYS A 23 7.20 -8.95 -0.85
C LYS A 23 7.39 -9.83 -2.10
N LEU A 24 7.64 -9.22 -3.25
CA LEU A 24 7.88 -9.98 -4.49
C LEU A 24 9.21 -10.73 -4.46
N ILE A 25 10.26 -10.13 -3.90
CA ILE A 25 11.58 -10.78 -3.76
C ILE A 25 11.47 -12.02 -2.86
N GLU A 26 10.66 -11.93 -1.80
CA GLU A 26 10.49 -12.99 -0.80
C GLU A 26 9.08 -13.56 -0.83
N LEU A 27 8.60 -13.83 -2.04
CA LEU A 27 7.24 -14.30 -2.28
C LEU A 27 6.92 -15.56 -1.47
N ASP A 28 7.83 -16.53 -1.45
CA ASP A 28 7.65 -17.81 -0.74
C ASP A 28 7.45 -17.58 0.77
N ALA A 29 8.26 -16.73 1.37
CA ALA A 29 8.13 -16.39 2.80
C ALA A 29 6.81 -15.67 3.10
N PHE A 30 6.38 -14.79 2.22
CA PHE A 30 5.10 -14.08 2.35
C PHE A 30 3.90 -15.01 2.16
N GLU A 31 3.96 -15.96 1.22
CA GLU A 31 2.92 -16.98 1.03
C GLU A 31 2.79 -17.88 2.28
N VAL A 32 3.91 -18.32 2.85
CA VAL A 32 3.92 -19.12 4.10
C VAL A 32 3.39 -18.31 5.28
N PHE A 33 3.73 -17.03 5.37
CA PHE A 33 3.20 -16.14 6.41
C PHE A 33 1.67 -16.03 6.32
N LEU A 34 1.11 -15.81 5.13
CA LEU A 34 -0.33 -15.77 4.93
C LEU A 34 -0.99 -17.11 5.26
N TYR A 35 -0.40 -18.21 4.86
CA TYR A 35 -0.89 -19.55 5.18
C TYR A 35 -0.95 -19.80 6.69
N ARG A 36 0.09 -19.42 7.43
CA ARG A 36 0.13 -19.59 8.90
C ARG A 36 -0.80 -18.63 9.64
N SER A 37 -0.96 -17.43 9.12
CA SER A 37 -1.74 -16.37 9.75
C SER A 37 -3.24 -16.42 9.43
N SER A 38 -3.62 -17.17 8.41
CA SER A 38 -5.00 -17.33 7.95
C SER A 38 -5.39 -18.81 8.01
N PHE A 39 -6.66 -19.07 8.22
CA PHE A 39 -7.23 -20.43 8.15
C PHE A 39 -7.48 -20.87 6.69
N LEU A 40 -6.69 -20.35 5.77
CA LEU A 40 -6.85 -20.57 4.32
C LEU A 40 -5.92 -21.69 3.84
N ASP A 41 -6.34 -22.38 2.79
CA ASP A 41 -5.48 -23.36 2.10
C ASP A 41 -4.25 -22.68 1.48
N PHE A 42 -3.17 -23.47 1.28
CA PHE A 42 -1.92 -22.95 0.73
C PHE A 42 -2.08 -22.34 -0.66
N ASP A 43 -2.85 -22.97 -1.54
CA ASP A 43 -3.11 -22.48 -2.90
C ASP A 43 -3.82 -21.13 -2.89
N PHE A 44 -4.78 -20.94 -1.97
CA PHE A 44 -5.48 -19.68 -1.83
C PHE A 44 -4.56 -18.60 -1.22
N SER A 45 -3.71 -18.97 -0.28
CA SER A 45 -2.73 -18.04 0.31
C SER A 45 -1.72 -17.54 -0.72
N SER A 46 -1.27 -18.40 -1.63
CA SER A 46 -0.39 -18.05 -2.75
C SER A 46 -1.08 -17.08 -3.72
N LEU A 47 -2.32 -17.35 -4.09
CA LEU A 47 -3.10 -16.45 -4.95
C LEU A 47 -3.32 -15.09 -4.27
N LEU A 48 -3.64 -15.08 -2.99
CA LEU A 48 -3.86 -13.88 -2.19
C LEU A 48 -2.57 -13.03 -2.08
N ALA A 49 -1.41 -13.67 -1.88
CA ALA A 49 -0.12 -13.00 -1.84
C ALA A 49 0.14 -12.21 -3.12
N ARG A 50 -0.03 -12.85 -4.27
CA ARG A 50 0.14 -12.22 -5.59
C ARG A 50 -0.86 -11.11 -5.84
N PHE A 51 -2.10 -11.30 -5.41
CA PHE A 51 -3.14 -10.27 -5.49
C PHE A 51 -2.78 -9.03 -4.67
N ILE A 52 -2.32 -9.21 -3.43
CA ILE A 52 -1.89 -8.12 -2.54
C ILE A 52 -0.73 -7.34 -3.16
N ILE A 53 0.29 -8.03 -3.67
CA ILE A 53 1.45 -7.40 -4.32
C ILE A 53 1.00 -6.60 -5.56
N GLY A 54 0.16 -7.17 -6.41
CA GLY A 54 -0.41 -6.49 -7.57
C GLY A 54 -1.19 -5.24 -7.20
N MET A 55 -2.00 -5.30 -6.14
CA MET A 55 -2.74 -4.15 -5.60
C MET A 55 -1.80 -3.06 -5.10
N GLU A 56 -0.74 -3.38 -4.37
CA GLU A 56 0.26 -2.41 -3.89
C GLU A 56 0.94 -1.69 -5.06
N TRP A 57 1.27 -2.40 -6.13
CA TRP A 57 1.84 -1.80 -7.34
C TRP A 57 0.85 -0.86 -8.04
N LEU A 58 -0.41 -1.29 -8.22
CA LEU A 58 -1.45 -0.45 -8.80
C LEU A 58 -1.70 0.82 -8.00
N ILE A 59 -1.76 0.70 -6.66
CA ILE A 59 -1.91 1.84 -5.76
C ILE A 59 -0.70 2.78 -5.90
N GLY A 60 0.52 2.25 -5.85
CA GLY A 60 1.74 3.03 -5.94
C GLY A 60 1.83 3.82 -7.24
N ILE A 61 1.64 3.15 -8.39
CA ILE A 61 1.62 3.80 -9.70
C ILE A 61 0.49 4.83 -9.78
N GLY A 62 -0.70 4.51 -9.31
CA GLY A 62 -1.85 5.39 -9.36
C GLY A 62 -1.69 6.66 -8.52
N LEU A 63 -1.02 6.57 -7.37
CA LEU A 63 -0.71 7.73 -6.53
C LEU A 63 0.36 8.63 -7.16
N ILE A 64 1.40 8.05 -7.78
CA ILE A 64 2.48 8.80 -8.43
C ILE A 64 1.99 9.45 -9.72
N SER A 65 1.34 8.68 -10.60
CA SER A 65 0.87 9.17 -11.90
C SER A 65 -0.34 10.08 -11.79
N ARG A 66 -1.04 10.05 -10.66
CA ARG A 66 -2.30 10.75 -10.41
C ARG A 66 -3.44 10.41 -11.39
N LEU A 67 -3.22 9.39 -12.22
CA LEU A 67 -4.28 8.81 -13.03
C LEU A 67 -5.29 8.15 -12.09
N LYS A 68 -6.55 8.58 -12.15
CA LYS A 68 -7.61 8.12 -11.23
C LYS A 68 -7.21 8.24 -9.74
N PHE A 69 -6.59 9.35 -9.35
CA PHE A 69 -6.10 9.61 -7.99
C PHE A 69 -7.11 9.27 -6.90
N LYS A 70 -8.39 9.58 -7.09
CA LYS A 70 -9.45 9.27 -6.13
C LYS A 70 -9.58 7.76 -5.88
N THR A 71 -9.52 6.94 -6.93
CA THR A 71 -9.59 5.47 -6.83
C THR A 71 -8.34 4.93 -6.12
N SER A 72 -7.15 5.39 -6.51
CA SER A 72 -5.88 4.96 -5.88
C SER A 72 -5.81 5.38 -4.41
N TRP A 73 -6.27 6.57 -4.07
CA TRP A 73 -6.38 7.04 -2.69
C TRP A 73 -7.31 6.15 -1.87
N PHE A 74 -8.48 5.82 -2.41
CA PHE A 74 -9.48 4.97 -1.75
C PHE A 74 -8.94 3.55 -1.52
N LEU A 75 -8.30 2.97 -2.54
CA LEU A 75 -7.66 1.66 -2.43
C LEU A 75 -6.52 1.68 -1.40
N ALA A 76 -5.69 2.71 -1.40
CA ALA A 76 -4.63 2.88 -0.40
C ALA A 76 -5.20 2.94 1.02
N ALA A 77 -6.27 3.70 1.24
CA ALA A 77 -6.93 3.81 2.53
C ALA A 77 -7.50 2.46 3.00
N ILE A 78 -8.23 1.76 2.14
CA ILE A 78 -8.81 0.45 2.47
C ILE A 78 -7.71 -0.57 2.76
N THR A 79 -6.69 -0.67 1.91
CA THR A 79 -5.58 -1.60 2.09
C THR A 79 -4.85 -1.35 3.40
N THR A 80 -4.54 -0.08 3.71
CA THR A 80 -3.86 0.27 4.96
C THR A 80 -4.72 -0.03 6.18
N LEU A 81 -6.02 0.24 6.13
CA LEU A 81 -6.96 -0.10 7.21
C LEU A 81 -7.07 -1.62 7.40
N PHE A 82 -7.20 -2.37 6.32
CA PHE A 82 -7.26 -3.83 6.38
C PHE A 82 -6.01 -4.42 7.05
N PHE A 83 -4.82 -3.99 6.62
CA PHE A 83 -3.58 -4.42 7.25
C PHE A 83 -3.47 -3.98 8.71
N SER A 84 -3.95 -2.80 9.07
CA SER A 84 -3.95 -2.33 10.46
C SER A 84 -4.84 -3.20 11.35
N VAL A 85 -6.03 -3.56 10.89
CA VAL A 85 -6.93 -4.48 11.61
C VAL A 85 -6.29 -5.86 11.75
N PHE A 86 -5.72 -6.39 10.69
CA PHE A 86 -5.04 -7.68 10.68
C PHE A 86 -3.86 -7.72 11.67
N LEU A 87 -3.02 -6.68 11.68
CA LEU A 87 -1.89 -6.55 12.62
C LEU A 87 -2.37 -6.40 14.07
N SER A 88 -3.43 -5.65 14.30
CA SER A 88 -4.03 -5.51 15.64
C SER A 88 -4.53 -6.86 16.17
N PHE A 89 -5.11 -7.66 15.29
CA PHE A 89 -5.56 -9.02 15.64
C PHE A 89 -4.37 -9.93 15.95
N GLN A 90 -3.31 -9.89 15.18
CA GLN A 90 -2.08 -10.64 15.43
C GLN A 90 -1.44 -10.26 16.76
N LEU A 91 -1.37 -8.96 17.05
CA LEU A 91 -0.84 -8.45 18.32
C LEU A 91 -1.68 -8.92 19.51
N ALA A 92 -3.01 -8.91 19.41
CA ALA A 92 -3.93 -9.39 20.43
C ALA A 92 -3.81 -10.92 20.66
N ALA A 93 -3.46 -11.66 19.60
CA ALA A 93 -3.22 -13.11 19.68
C ALA A 93 -1.82 -13.46 20.26
N GLY A 94 -1.00 -12.47 20.60
CA GLY A 94 0.35 -12.67 21.16
C GLY A 94 1.41 -13.07 20.14
N ASN A 95 1.13 -13.00 18.85
CA ASN A 95 2.09 -13.26 17.78
C ASN A 95 2.97 -12.03 17.56
N ASN A 96 4.22 -12.12 17.99
CA ASN A 96 5.24 -11.09 17.79
C ASN A 96 6.17 -11.42 16.60
N GLU A 97 5.74 -12.33 15.72
CA GLU A 97 6.51 -12.65 14.50
C GLU A 97 6.53 -11.47 13.54
N ASN A 98 7.55 -11.44 12.67
CA ASN A 98 7.69 -10.42 11.64
C ASN A 98 6.41 -10.35 10.77
N CYS A 99 5.86 -9.16 10.58
CA CYS A 99 4.60 -8.99 9.85
C CYS A 99 4.75 -9.06 8.32
N PHE A 100 5.96 -9.21 7.78
CA PHE A 100 6.27 -9.19 6.34
C PHE A 100 5.70 -7.97 5.60
N CYS A 101 5.42 -6.87 6.30
CA CYS A 101 4.88 -5.65 5.69
C CYS A 101 5.84 -5.03 4.66
N PHE A 102 7.15 -5.25 4.82
CA PHE A 102 8.22 -4.92 3.89
C PHE A 102 9.14 -6.12 3.59
N GLY A 103 8.59 -7.34 3.61
CA GLY A 103 9.39 -8.55 3.47
C GLY A 103 10.35 -8.76 4.65
N GLU A 104 11.37 -9.59 4.47
CA GLU A 104 12.46 -9.78 5.44
C GLU A 104 13.51 -8.65 5.38
N LEU A 105 13.45 -7.77 4.38
CA LEU A 105 14.40 -6.66 4.23
C LEU A 105 14.35 -5.71 5.43
N MET A 106 13.25 -5.65 6.13
CA MET A 106 13.08 -4.87 7.37
C MET A 106 12.24 -5.65 8.37
N ASP A 107 12.89 -6.14 9.43
CA ASP A 107 12.25 -6.84 10.54
C ASP A 107 11.44 -5.85 11.40
N PHE A 108 10.22 -5.56 10.96
CA PHE A 108 9.29 -4.77 11.76
C PHE A 108 8.44 -5.66 12.65
N SER A 109 8.42 -5.33 13.93
CA SER A 109 7.42 -5.89 14.84
C SER A 109 6.01 -5.45 14.42
N PRO A 110 4.96 -6.21 14.78
CA PRO A 110 3.57 -5.82 14.49
C PRO A 110 3.23 -4.41 15.01
N LEU A 111 3.79 -4.02 16.14
CA LEU A 111 3.59 -2.69 16.74
C LEU A 111 4.21 -1.57 15.89
N GLU A 112 5.44 -1.75 15.42
CA GLU A 112 6.12 -0.78 14.54
C GLU A 112 5.39 -0.63 13.21
N SER A 113 4.86 -1.73 12.69
CA SER A 113 4.06 -1.73 11.47
C SER A 113 2.72 -1.02 11.65
N LEU A 114 2.09 -1.15 12.82
CA LEU A 114 0.88 -0.37 13.17
C LEU A 114 1.18 1.12 13.24
N PHE A 115 2.31 1.51 13.85
CA PHE A 115 2.73 2.91 13.89
C PHE A 115 2.97 3.47 12.49
N LYS A 116 3.67 2.73 11.63
CA LYS A 116 3.85 3.09 10.22
C LYS A 116 2.51 3.27 9.50
N ASN A 117 1.57 2.35 9.68
CA ASN A 117 0.24 2.45 9.07
C ASN A 117 -0.54 3.66 9.57
N ALA A 118 -0.43 4.00 10.86
CA ALA A 118 -1.02 5.22 11.41
C ALA A 118 -0.48 6.48 10.72
N VAL A 119 0.83 6.55 10.49
CA VAL A 119 1.46 7.65 9.73
C VAL A 119 0.95 7.70 8.29
N ILE A 120 0.85 6.56 7.62
CA ILE A 120 0.31 6.48 6.25
C ILE A 120 -1.14 6.99 6.21
N ILE A 121 -1.99 6.59 7.16
CA ILE A 121 -3.38 7.05 7.26
C ILE A 121 -3.43 8.57 7.45
N LEU A 122 -2.58 9.11 8.34
CA LEU A 122 -2.51 10.56 8.58
C LEU A 122 -2.12 11.31 7.28
N LEU A 123 -1.12 10.83 6.55
CA LEU A 123 -0.70 11.41 5.28
C LEU A 123 -1.81 11.30 4.21
N LEU A 124 -2.53 10.18 4.15
CA LEU A 124 -3.69 10.02 3.27
C LEU A 124 -4.80 11.01 3.59
N LEU A 125 -5.05 11.31 4.86
CA LEU A 125 -6.02 12.34 5.27
C LEU A 125 -5.61 13.74 4.82
N ILE A 126 -4.31 14.06 4.84
CA ILE A 126 -3.78 15.34 4.36
C ILE A 126 -3.99 15.52 2.85
N ILE A 127 -3.77 14.45 2.07
CA ILE A 127 -3.92 14.48 0.61
C ILE A 127 -5.33 14.14 0.13
N ARG A 128 -6.29 14.00 1.06
CA ARG A 128 -7.67 13.63 0.75
C ARG A 128 -8.20 14.39 -0.47
N PRO A 129 -8.79 13.71 -1.47
CA PRO A 129 -9.42 14.37 -2.60
C PRO A 129 -10.70 15.08 -2.14
N LEU A 130 -10.61 16.38 -1.91
CA LEU A 130 -11.77 17.23 -1.72
C LEU A 130 -12.55 17.28 -3.05
N ASN A 131 -13.85 17.17 -2.99
CA ASN A 131 -14.75 17.01 -4.14
C ASN A 131 -14.68 18.10 -5.25
N SER A 132 -13.84 19.12 -5.09
CA SER A 132 -13.74 20.26 -6.00
C SER A 132 -12.44 20.36 -6.81
N LEU A 133 -11.50 19.43 -6.65
CA LEU A 133 -10.25 19.47 -7.40
C LEU A 133 -10.12 18.24 -8.31
N GLN A 134 -10.93 18.18 -9.35
CA GLN A 134 -10.55 17.50 -10.56
C GLN A 134 -9.33 18.26 -11.13
N PHE A 135 -8.12 17.87 -10.70
CA PHE A 135 -6.93 18.20 -11.44
C PHE A 135 -6.96 17.34 -12.72
N ARG A 136 -7.68 17.84 -13.73
CA ARG A 136 -7.39 17.48 -15.10
C ARG A 136 -5.95 17.96 -15.34
N PHE A 137 -5.00 17.07 -15.36
CA PHE A 137 -3.80 17.25 -16.14
C PHE A 137 -4.29 17.27 -17.61
N ASN A 138 -4.67 18.44 -18.10
CA ASN A 138 -4.57 18.71 -19.50
C ASN A 138 -3.06 18.79 -19.78
N VAL A 139 -2.46 17.64 -20.01
CA VAL A 139 -1.26 17.58 -20.82
C VAL A 139 -1.78 17.90 -22.22
N PRO A 140 -1.44 19.04 -22.80
CA PRO A 140 -1.79 19.30 -24.19
C PRO A 140 -0.94 18.35 -25.03
N ILE A 141 -1.51 17.19 -25.36
CA ILE A 141 -0.93 16.23 -26.33
C ILE A 141 -0.97 16.85 -27.77
N TYR A 142 -1.41 18.10 -27.88
CA TYR A 142 -1.52 18.77 -29.16
C TYR A 142 -0.21 19.43 -29.66
N GLY A 143 0.94 19.10 -29.09
CA GLY A 143 2.24 19.66 -29.52
C GLY A 143 3.21 18.64 -30.10
N MET A 144 2.84 17.39 -30.38
CA MET A 144 3.80 16.39 -30.84
C MET A 144 3.32 15.58 -32.04
N VAL A 145 2.57 16.21 -32.91
CA VAL A 145 2.31 15.73 -34.29
C VAL A 145 2.57 16.88 -35.25
N LEU A 146 3.81 17.09 -35.56
CA LEU A 146 4.34 17.64 -36.83
C LEU A 146 5.82 17.28 -36.95
#